data_4c0b37e95b8f8a7ce30ab4749d4dd59c
#
_entry.id   4c0b37e95b8f8a7ce30ab4749d4dd59c
#
_cell.length_a   1.000
_cell.length_b   1.000
_cell.length_c   1.000
_cell.angle_alpha   90.00
_cell.angle_beta   90.00
_cell.angle_gamma   90.00
#
_symmetry.space_group_name_H-M   'P 1'
#
loop_
_entity.id
_entity.type
_entity.pdbx_description
1 polymer ?
#
loop_
_entity_poly.entity_id
_entity_poly.type
_entity_poly.pdbx_seq_one_letter_code
_entity_poly.pdbx_strand_id
1 'polypeptide(L)'
;MGAETQRRPSPLQRRILIVLAALEAKRPGPVATRDIERVLEQGGDAPVYGPNLRASCRRMEAAGWLRTLRATNMQLAVELTDAGRSVATPLLADELAAAHEQQRREDVRVLPVRPADTLADLELVIAGITYTACRGVFVVRLDGPPCLQLWRADGTVVRLEGDALQLADGYQAAYDAGLPVQIQVNEGKAQARE
;
A
#
# COMPACT_ATOMS: atom_id res chain seq x y z
N MET A 1 15.87 38.69 0.12
CA MET A 1 15.95 37.22 0.17
C MET A 1 14.82 36.71 -0.71
N GLY A 2 15.18 36.31 -1.97
CA GLY A 2 14.20 35.78 -2.91
C GLY A 2 13.78 34.37 -2.46
N ALA A 3 12.49 34.14 -2.28
CA ALA A 3 11.95 32.81 -2.15
C ALA A 3 12.25 32.07 -3.48
N GLU A 4 13.22 31.16 -3.48
CA GLU A 4 13.40 30.23 -4.58
C GLU A 4 12.09 29.46 -4.76
N THR A 5 11.38 29.79 -5.82
CA THR A 5 10.17 29.07 -6.21
C THR A 5 10.60 27.65 -6.52
N GLN A 6 10.42 26.74 -5.59
CA GLN A 6 10.82 25.34 -5.70
C GLN A 6 10.12 24.75 -6.93
N ARG A 7 10.88 24.55 -7.99
CA ARG A 7 10.38 24.10 -9.29
C ARG A 7 9.76 22.72 -9.14
N ARG A 8 8.47 22.60 -9.38
CA ARG A 8 7.77 21.31 -9.31
C ARG A 8 8.21 20.41 -10.47
N PRO A 9 8.56 19.13 -10.22
CA PRO A 9 8.86 18.19 -11.29
C PRO A 9 7.63 17.89 -12.13
N SER A 10 7.83 17.75 -13.46
CA SER A 10 6.79 17.29 -14.37
C SER A 10 6.43 15.82 -14.09
N PRO A 11 5.28 15.29 -14.58
CA PRO A 11 4.90 13.91 -14.33
C PRO A 11 6.00 12.88 -14.66
N LEU A 12 6.65 13.00 -15.81
CA LEU A 12 7.76 12.12 -16.18
C LEU A 12 8.98 12.32 -15.29
N GLN A 13 9.33 13.57 -14.92
CA GLN A 13 10.44 13.84 -14.00
C GLN A 13 10.17 13.26 -12.62
N ARG A 14 8.92 13.36 -12.12
CA ARG A 14 8.51 12.74 -10.85
C ARG A 14 8.74 11.23 -10.88
N ARG A 15 8.29 10.54 -11.92
CA ARG A 15 8.50 9.09 -12.09
C ARG A 15 9.98 8.72 -12.13
N ILE A 16 10.81 9.48 -12.86
CA ILE A 16 12.25 9.26 -12.93
C ILE A 16 12.90 9.43 -11.54
N LEU A 17 12.53 10.46 -10.78
CA LEU A 17 13.06 10.71 -9.43
C LEU A 17 12.69 9.57 -8.46
N ILE A 18 11.46 9.08 -8.49
CA ILE A 18 11.00 7.94 -7.68
C ILE A 18 11.80 6.68 -8.02
N VAL A 19 11.96 6.37 -9.31
CA VAL A 19 12.73 5.19 -9.75
C VAL A 19 14.19 5.30 -9.33
N LEU A 20 14.80 6.46 -9.48
CA LEU A 20 16.20 6.70 -9.07
C LEU A 20 16.36 6.52 -7.56
N ALA A 21 15.49 7.11 -6.75
CA ALA A 21 15.54 6.97 -5.29
C ALA A 21 15.35 5.50 -4.86
N ALA A 22 14.43 4.77 -5.49
CA ALA A 22 14.20 3.36 -5.21
C ALA A 22 15.39 2.47 -5.61
N LEU A 23 16.04 2.75 -6.72
CA LEU A 23 17.22 2.01 -7.17
C LEU A 23 18.43 2.34 -6.32
N GLU A 24 18.65 3.61 -5.97
CA GLU A 24 19.75 4.05 -5.11
C GLU A 24 19.65 3.45 -3.70
N ALA A 25 18.44 3.32 -3.15
CA ALA A 25 18.21 2.65 -1.87
C ALA A 25 18.61 1.16 -1.88
N LYS A 26 18.47 0.49 -3.03
CA LYS A 26 18.88 -0.91 -3.19
C LYS A 26 20.37 -1.06 -3.50
N ARG A 27 20.91 -0.16 -4.30
CA ARG A 27 22.30 -0.18 -4.74
C ARG A 27 22.78 1.27 -4.96
N PRO A 28 23.56 1.82 -4.04
CA PRO A 28 24.12 3.17 -4.20
C PRO A 28 25.00 3.29 -5.45
N GLY A 29 24.91 4.43 -6.12
CA GLY A 29 25.74 4.77 -7.27
C GLY A 29 24.97 5.11 -8.54
N PRO A 30 25.69 5.43 -9.63
CA PRO A 30 25.08 5.84 -10.88
C PRO A 30 24.21 4.75 -11.51
N VAL A 31 23.04 5.11 -12.01
CA VAL A 31 22.06 4.24 -12.65
C VAL A 31 22.10 4.47 -14.16
N ALA A 32 22.21 3.40 -14.95
CA ALA A 32 22.15 3.50 -16.41
C ALA A 32 20.75 3.94 -16.85
N THR A 33 20.65 4.85 -17.80
CA THR A 33 19.36 5.33 -18.32
C THR A 33 18.49 4.20 -18.88
N ARG A 34 19.11 3.15 -19.41
CA ARG A 34 18.42 1.94 -19.89
C ARG A 34 17.71 1.17 -18.76
N ASP A 35 18.29 1.16 -17.57
CA ASP A 35 17.66 0.49 -16.43
C ASP A 35 16.47 1.29 -15.92
N ILE A 36 16.56 2.61 -15.94
CA ILE A 36 15.42 3.50 -15.64
C ILE A 36 14.29 3.27 -16.64
N GLU A 37 14.61 3.23 -17.93
CA GLU A 37 13.64 2.97 -19.01
C GLU A 37 12.91 1.66 -18.79
N ARG A 38 13.66 0.58 -18.52
CA ARG A 38 13.10 -0.76 -18.22
C ARG A 38 12.15 -0.74 -17.02
N VAL A 39 12.51 -0.07 -15.93
CA VAL A 39 11.65 0.00 -14.74
C VAL A 39 10.38 0.81 -15.01
N LEU A 40 10.51 1.91 -15.76
CA LEU A 40 9.35 2.73 -16.13
C LEU A 40 8.38 2.00 -17.08
N GLU A 41 8.88 1.14 -17.94
CA GLU A 41 8.06 0.28 -18.82
C GLU A 41 7.35 -0.82 -18.05
N GLN A 42 8.00 -1.42 -17.06
CA GLN A 42 7.41 -2.47 -16.21
C GLN A 42 6.32 -1.95 -15.26
N GLY A 43 6.34 -0.67 -14.94
CA GLY A 43 5.36 -0.03 -14.06
C GLY A 43 3.95 0.15 -14.64
N GLY A 44 3.68 -0.33 -15.87
CA GLY A 44 2.33 -0.37 -16.48
C GLY A 44 1.78 0.97 -16.95
N ASP A 45 2.51 2.06 -16.75
CA ASP A 45 2.17 3.39 -17.27
C ASP A 45 2.58 3.53 -18.74
N ALA A 46 2.14 4.63 -19.34
CA ALA A 46 2.44 4.94 -20.74
C ALA A 46 3.94 4.75 -21.08
N PRO A 47 4.25 4.14 -22.25
CA PRO A 47 5.63 3.85 -22.66
C PRO A 47 6.48 5.11 -22.68
N VAL A 48 7.69 5.02 -22.18
CA VAL A 48 8.62 6.15 -22.11
C VAL A 48 9.62 6.02 -23.27
N TYR A 49 9.53 6.94 -24.23
CA TYR A 49 10.49 6.97 -25.31
C TYR A 49 11.86 7.47 -24.82
N GLY A 50 12.93 6.76 -25.17
CA GLY A 50 14.30 7.07 -24.76
C GLY A 50 14.74 8.53 -25.04
N PRO A 51 14.35 9.18 -26.17
CA PRO A 51 14.61 10.60 -26.38
C PRO A 51 13.97 11.51 -25.32
N ASN A 52 12.73 11.23 -24.91
CA ASN A 52 12.01 11.99 -23.87
C ASN A 52 12.64 11.80 -22.49
N LEU A 53 13.06 10.57 -22.18
CA LEU A 53 13.80 10.28 -20.95
C LEU A 53 15.10 11.11 -20.90
N ARG A 54 15.90 11.08 -21.96
CA ARG A 54 17.15 11.85 -22.04
C ARG A 54 16.93 13.36 -21.94
N ALA A 55 15.90 13.89 -22.60
CA ALA A 55 15.54 15.29 -22.49
C ALA A 55 15.09 15.68 -21.07
N SER A 56 14.36 14.79 -20.38
CA SER A 56 13.96 14.98 -18.98
C SER A 56 15.18 14.97 -18.04
N CYS A 57 16.11 14.03 -18.24
CA CYS A 57 17.36 13.97 -17.46
C CYS A 57 18.17 15.26 -17.62
N ARG A 58 18.33 15.80 -18.84
CA ARG A 58 19.04 17.08 -19.05
C ARG A 58 18.36 18.25 -18.34
N ARG A 59 17.01 18.30 -18.33
CA ARG A 59 16.29 19.37 -17.63
C ARG A 59 16.42 19.25 -16.12
N MET A 60 16.48 18.03 -15.57
CA MET A 60 16.71 17.78 -14.16
C MET A 60 18.16 18.07 -13.77
N GLU A 61 19.12 17.79 -14.64
CA GLU A 61 20.51 18.18 -14.46
C GLU A 61 20.66 19.70 -14.42
N ALA A 62 20.02 20.42 -15.36
CA ALA A 62 19.98 21.88 -15.35
C ALA A 62 19.28 22.46 -14.11
N ALA A 63 18.36 21.71 -13.49
CA ALA A 63 17.73 22.06 -12.22
C ALA A 63 18.59 21.67 -10.99
N GLY A 64 19.73 21.02 -11.19
CA GLY A 64 20.62 20.57 -10.12
C GLY A 64 20.16 19.35 -9.36
N TRP A 65 19.13 18.62 -9.83
CA TRP A 65 18.58 17.45 -9.14
C TRP A 65 19.35 16.15 -9.42
N LEU A 66 20.03 16.08 -10.54
CA LEU A 66 20.89 14.95 -10.88
C LEU A 66 22.10 15.39 -11.66
N ARG A 67 23.07 14.50 -11.76
CA ARG A 67 24.22 14.65 -12.66
C ARG A 67 24.26 13.50 -13.66
N THR A 68 24.63 13.81 -14.88
CA THR A 68 24.83 12.82 -15.93
C THR A 68 26.29 12.40 -15.97
N LEU A 69 26.50 11.10 -16.08
CA LEU A 69 27.79 10.46 -16.16
C LEU A 69 27.85 9.61 -17.43
N ARG A 70 29.03 9.48 -18.00
CA ARG A 70 29.27 8.52 -19.06
C ARG A 70 30.04 7.34 -18.50
N ALA A 71 29.42 6.15 -18.58
CA ALA A 71 30.10 4.92 -18.25
C ALA A 71 31.18 4.60 -19.30
N THR A 72 32.13 3.73 -18.97
CA THR A 72 33.23 3.29 -19.85
C THR A 72 32.73 2.73 -21.18
N ASN A 73 31.53 2.18 -21.23
CA ASN A 73 30.87 1.64 -22.41
C ASN A 73 30.04 2.70 -23.20
N MET A 74 30.32 3.99 -22.98
CA MET A 74 29.62 5.14 -23.58
C MET A 74 28.12 5.24 -23.23
N GLN A 75 27.61 4.38 -22.36
CA GLN A 75 26.22 4.47 -21.89
C GLN A 75 26.06 5.67 -20.94
N LEU A 76 24.94 6.35 -21.10
CA LEU A 76 24.56 7.43 -20.20
C LEU A 76 24.05 6.85 -18.87
N ALA A 77 24.67 7.28 -17.78
CA ALA A 77 24.21 6.99 -16.43
C ALA A 77 23.86 8.29 -15.72
N VAL A 78 23.01 8.23 -14.75
CA VAL A 78 22.57 9.38 -13.94
C VAL A 78 22.64 9.03 -12.46
N GLU A 79 22.87 10.04 -11.65
CA GLU A 79 22.96 9.93 -10.20
C GLU A 79 22.27 11.12 -9.55
N LEU A 80 21.51 10.89 -8.49
CA LEU A 80 20.87 11.97 -7.74
C LEU A 80 21.93 12.82 -7.02
N THR A 81 21.74 14.13 -7.05
CA THR A 81 22.45 15.06 -6.17
C THR A 81 21.76 15.12 -4.81
N ASP A 82 22.33 15.79 -3.82
CA ASP A 82 21.67 16.00 -2.53
C ASP A 82 20.35 16.78 -2.68
N ALA A 83 20.35 17.79 -3.57
CA ALA A 83 19.11 18.50 -3.92
C ALA A 83 18.09 17.58 -4.59
N GLY A 84 18.55 16.67 -5.47
CA GLY A 84 17.70 15.65 -6.07
C GLY A 84 17.13 14.68 -5.06
N ARG A 85 17.94 14.20 -4.10
CA ARG A 85 17.47 13.33 -3.02
C ARG A 85 16.44 14.01 -2.14
N SER A 86 16.64 15.28 -1.81
CA SER A 86 15.66 16.06 -1.03
C SER A 86 14.30 16.16 -1.71
N VAL A 87 14.26 16.17 -3.04
CA VAL A 87 12.99 16.14 -3.83
C VAL A 87 12.45 14.73 -4.00
N ALA A 88 13.32 13.75 -4.25
CA ALA A 88 12.92 12.39 -4.60
C ALA A 88 12.44 11.56 -3.39
N THR A 89 13.06 11.75 -2.21
CA THR A 89 12.73 10.97 -1.00
C THR A 89 11.26 11.11 -0.58
N PRO A 90 10.68 12.31 -0.45
CA PRO A 90 9.27 12.44 -0.11
C PRO A 90 8.35 11.85 -1.20
N LEU A 91 8.71 12.00 -2.49
CA LEU A 91 7.95 11.43 -3.59
C LEU A 91 7.92 9.89 -3.53
N LEU A 92 9.04 9.26 -3.20
CA LEU A 92 9.12 7.81 -3.03
C LEU A 92 8.31 7.36 -1.79
N ALA A 93 8.39 8.10 -0.69
CA ALA A 93 7.63 7.80 0.52
C ALA A 93 6.10 7.86 0.26
N ASP A 94 5.63 8.88 -0.45
CA ASP A 94 4.23 9.02 -0.85
C ASP A 94 3.78 7.86 -1.74
N GLU A 95 4.62 7.44 -2.70
CA GLU A 95 4.33 6.33 -3.62
C GLU A 95 4.25 5.00 -2.87
N LEU A 96 5.18 4.74 -1.95
CA LEU A 96 5.17 3.54 -1.11
C LEU A 96 3.95 3.52 -0.18
N ALA A 97 3.58 4.65 0.41
CA ALA A 97 2.39 4.76 1.25
C ALA A 97 1.11 4.50 0.44
N ALA A 98 1.01 5.04 -0.79
CA ALA A 98 -0.11 4.78 -1.68
C ALA A 98 -0.18 3.31 -2.11
N ALA A 99 0.96 2.68 -2.42
CA ALA A 99 1.03 1.26 -2.76
C ALA A 99 0.61 0.36 -1.58
N HIS A 100 1.05 0.66 -0.36
CA HIS A 100 0.64 -0.05 0.85
C HIS A 100 -0.86 0.11 1.11
N GLU A 101 -1.41 1.31 0.90
CA GLU A 101 -2.85 1.54 1.05
C GLU A 101 -3.66 0.77 0.00
N GLN A 102 -3.17 0.72 -1.24
CA GLN A 102 -3.77 -0.07 -2.31
C GLN A 102 -3.74 -1.56 -1.97
N GLN A 103 -2.58 -2.08 -1.55
CA GLN A 103 -2.42 -3.47 -1.11
C GLN A 103 -3.38 -3.81 0.03
N ARG A 104 -3.51 -2.94 1.03
CA ARG A 104 -4.47 -3.13 2.13
C ARG A 104 -5.91 -3.20 1.66
N ARG A 105 -6.28 -2.41 0.64
CA ARG A 105 -7.63 -2.46 0.05
C ARG A 105 -7.87 -3.74 -0.73
N GLU A 106 -6.85 -4.25 -1.40
CA GLU A 106 -6.91 -5.51 -2.15
C GLU A 106 -6.90 -6.73 -1.23
N ASP A 107 -6.17 -6.67 -0.11
CA ASP A 107 -6.11 -7.71 0.93
C ASP A 107 -7.40 -7.80 1.77
N VAL A 108 -8.26 -6.78 1.73
CA VAL A 108 -9.63 -6.88 2.22
C VAL A 108 -10.42 -7.78 1.29
N ARG A 109 -10.31 -9.08 1.45
CA ARG A 109 -11.19 -10.05 0.81
C ARG A 109 -12.60 -9.81 1.33
N VAL A 110 -13.36 -9.05 0.56
CA VAL A 110 -14.82 -9.02 0.70
C VAL A 110 -15.30 -10.39 0.22
N LEU A 111 -15.55 -11.30 1.17
CA LEU A 111 -16.30 -12.51 0.85
C LEU A 111 -17.64 -12.09 0.27
N PRO A 112 -18.20 -12.82 -0.72
CA PRO A 112 -19.42 -12.43 -1.38
C PRO A 112 -20.52 -12.27 -0.32
N VAL A 113 -20.88 -11.03 -0.06
CA VAL A 113 -22.01 -10.69 0.81
C VAL A 113 -23.26 -11.16 0.07
N ARG A 114 -24.00 -12.13 0.61
CA ARG A 114 -25.37 -12.35 0.19
C ARG A 114 -26.12 -11.02 0.34
N PRO A 115 -26.96 -10.64 -0.63
CA PRO A 115 -27.70 -9.40 -0.54
C PRO A 115 -28.45 -9.35 0.79
N ALA A 116 -28.38 -8.19 1.43
CA ALA A 116 -28.84 -7.91 2.79
C ALA A 116 -30.38 -7.92 2.93
N ASP A 117 -31.07 -8.80 2.27
CA ASP A 117 -32.54 -8.87 2.29
C ASP A 117 -33.11 -9.56 3.55
N THR A 118 -32.26 -10.06 4.43
CA THR A 118 -32.69 -10.63 5.71
C THR A 118 -31.79 -10.13 6.84
N LEU A 119 -32.19 -9.04 7.45
CA LEU A 119 -31.71 -8.59 8.76
C LEU A 119 -32.16 -9.52 9.92
N ALA A 120 -32.49 -10.77 9.63
CA ALA A 120 -32.90 -11.74 10.62
C ALA A 120 -31.66 -12.36 11.28
N ASP A 121 -31.68 -12.46 12.60
CA ASP A 121 -30.66 -13.17 13.34
C ASP A 121 -30.67 -14.66 12.97
N LEU A 122 -29.49 -15.20 12.71
CA LEU A 122 -29.26 -16.62 12.49
C LEU A 122 -28.62 -17.21 13.77
N GLU A 123 -28.93 -18.46 14.06
CA GLU A 123 -28.29 -19.18 15.16
C GLU A 123 -26.96 -19.77 14.71
N LEU A 124 -25.94 -19.54 15.54
CA LEU A 124 -24.58 -20.01 15.34
C LEU A 124 -24.14 -20.80 16.58
N VAL A 125 -23.57 -21.97 16.39
CA VAL A 125 -22.97 -22.73 17.50
C VAL A 125 -21.46 -22.63 17.37
N ILE A 126 -20.82 -21.97 18.34
CA ILE A 126 -19.37 -21.78 18.39
C ILE A 126 -18.87 -22.32 19.71
N ALA A 127 -17.96 -23.29 19.67
CA ALA A 127 -17.45 -23.99 20.85
C ALA A 127 -18.56 -24.50 21.82
N GLY A 128 -19.68 -24.98 21.27
CA GLY A 128 -20.82 -25.49 22.04
C GLY A 128 -21.73 -24.42 22.65
N ILE A 129 -21.48 -23.15 22.40
CA ILE A 129 -22.32 -22.02 22.84
C ILE A 129 -23.12 -21.49 21.65
N THR A 130 -24.41 -21.32 21.82
CA THR A 130 -25.28 -20.76 20.77
C THR A 130 -25.25 -19.24 20.83
N TYR A 131 -24.97 -18.65 19.68
CA TYR A 131 -25.00 -17.20 19.44
C TYR A 131 -26.05 -16.88 18.39
N THR A 132 -26.60 -15.68 18.44
CA THR A 132 -27.48 -15.17 17.39
C THR A 132 -26.85 -13.94 16.74
N ALA A 133 -26.77 -13.89 15.42
CA ALA A 133 -26.22 -12.76 14.69
C ALA A 133 -26.77 -12.68 13.26
N CYS A 134 -26.80 -11.47 12.72
CA CYS A 134 -27.14 -11.22 11.32
C CYS A 134 -25.93 -10.83 10.48
N ARG A 135 -24.80 -10.50 11.12
CA ARG A 135 -23.55 -10.13 10.46
C ARG A 135 -22.36 -10.45 11.36
N GLY A 136 -21.27 -10.89 10.75
CA GLY A 136 -19.98 -11.10 11.42
C GLY A 136 -18.90 -10.18 10.88
N VAL A 137 -17.93 -9.80 11.75
CA VAL A 137 -16.70 -9.11 11.37
C VAL A 137 -15.54 -9.80 12.06
N PHE A 138 -14.65 -10.37 11.28
CA PHE A 138 -13.40 -10.92 11.78
C PHE A 138 -12.33 -9.85 11.76
N VAL A 139 -11.88 -9.42 12.94
CA VAL A 139 -10.90 -8.35 13.09
C VAL A 139 -9.53 -8.96 13.38
N VAL A 140 -8.62 -8.82 12.43
CA VAL A 140 -7.21 -9.16 12.61
C VAL A 140 -6.48 -7.93 13.14
N ARG A 141 -5.84 -8.07 14.30
CA ARG A 141 -5.03 -7.00 14.91
C ARG A 141 -3.57 -7.35 14.77
N LEU A 142 -2.75 -6.39 14.36
CA LEU A 142 -1.29 -6.56 14.28
C LEU A 142 -0.61 -6.46 15.67
N ASP A 143 -1.26 -5.77 16.62
CA ASP A 143 -0.77 -5.47 17.96
C ASP A 143 -1.54 -6.19 19.08
N GLY A 144 -2.36 -7.17 18.74
CA GLY A 144 -3.17 -7.89 19.72
C GLY A 144 -3.85 -9.14 19.14
N PRO A 145 -4.53 -9.91 19.98
CA PRO A 145 -5.22 -11.10 19.53
C PRO A 145 -6.34 -10.73 18.55
N PRO A 146 -6.60 -11.57 17.53
CA PRO A 146 -7.74 -11.38 16.65
C PRO A 146 -9.04 -11.53 17.43
N CYS A 147 -10.13 -10.99 16.93
CA CYS A 147 -11.45 -11.17 17.50
C CYS A 147 -12.53 -11.34 16.42
N LEU A 148 -13.59 -12.08 16.73
CA LEU A 148 -14.78 -12.17 15.91
C LEU A 148 -15.88 -11.33 16.57
N GLN A 149 -16.42 -10.37 15.83
CA GLN A 149 -17.54 -9.55 16.26
C GLN A 149 -18.80 -10.04 15.55
N LEU A 150 -19.82 -10.38 16.31
CA LEU A 150 -21.12 -10.81 15.83
C LEU A 150 -22.15 -9.71 16.10
N TRP A 151 -22.79 -9.22 15.06
CA TRP A 151 -23.78 -8.17 15.13
C TRP A 151 -25.17 -8.76 15.07
N ARG A 152 -26.04 -8.39 16.00
CA ARG A 152 -27.46 -8.74 15.98
C ARG A 152 -28.27 -7.72 15.19
N ALA A 153 -29.48 -8.14 14.80
CA ALA A 153 -30.41 -7.26 14.09
C ALA A 153 -30.81 -6.02 14.91
N ASP A 154 -30.80 -6.11 16.24
CA ASP A 154 -31.06 -5.00 17.17
C ASP A 154 -29.89 -4.03 17.34
N GLY A 155 -28.76 -4.27 16.64
CA GLY A 155 -27.55 -3.46 16.72
C GLY A 155 -26.60 -3.85 17.87
N THR A 156 -26.94 -4.82 18.71
CA THR A 156 -26.02 -5.31 19.74
C THR A 156 -24.87 -6.09 19.12
N VAL A 157 -23.70 -6.02 19.76
CA VAL A 157 -22.48 -6.66 19.29
C VAL A 157 -21.93 -7.60 20.35
N VAL A 158 -21.75 -8.85 19.98
CA VAL A 158 -21.03 -9.83 20.80
C VAL A 158 -19.61 -9.93 20.26
N ARG A 159 -18.63 -9.78 21.12
CA ARG A 159 -17.21 -9.89 20.76
C ARG A 159 -16.66 -11.20 21.33
N LEU A 160 -16.13 -12.05 20.47
CA LEU A 160 -15.42 -13.27 20.82
C LEU A 160 -13.92 -13.00 20.71
N GLU A 161 -13.22 -13.06 21.82
CA GLU A 161 -11.76 -12.94 21.92
C GLU A 161 -11.25 -14.27 22.51
N GLY A 162 -10.20 -14.83 21.94
CA GLY A 162 -9.68 -16.07 22.44
C GLY A 162 -8.64 -16.73 21.55
N ASP A 163 -8.47 -18.03 21.72
CA ASP A 163 -7.54 -18.84 20.96
C ASP A 163 -7.89 -18.76 19.45
N ALA A 164 -6.86 -18.74 18.61
CA ALA A 164 -7.00 -18.71 17.15
C ALA A 164 -7.86 -19.86 16.61
N LEU A 165 -7.84 -21.04 17.27
CA LEU A 165 -8.68 -22.18 16.90
C LEU A 165 -10.17 -21.90 17.15
N GLN A 166 -10.52 -21.35 18.30
CA GLN A 166 -11.92 -21.01 18.62
C GLN A 166 -12.48 -19.94 17.68
N LEU A 167 -11.63 -18.99 17.28
CA LEU A 167 -12.00 -17.96 16.32
C LEU A 167 -12.15 -18.52 14.90
N ALA A 168 -11.31 -19.49 14.53
CA ALA A 168 -11.43 -20.19 13.26
C ALA A 168 -12.71 -21.01 13.18
N ASP A 169 -13.05 -21.74 14.26
CA ASP A 169 -14.29 -22.47 14.38
C ASP A 169 -15.51 -21.53 14.31
N GLY A 170 -15.41 -20.37 14.96
CA GLY A 170 -16.44 -19.33 14.91
C GLY A 170 -16.64 -18.74 13.52
N TYR A 171 -15.56 -18.52 12.80
CA TYR A 171 -15.61 -18.06 11.40
C TYR A 171 -16.25 -19.13 10.51
N GLN A 172 -15.85 -20.40 10.66
CA GLN A 172 -16.40 -21.50 9.88
C GLN A 172 -17.89 -21.68 10.16
N ALA A 173 -18.31 -21.66 11.43
CA ALA A 173 -19.70 -21.74 11.81
C ALA A 173 -20.56 -20.60 11.22
N ALA A 174 -20.03 -19.39 11.22
CA ALA A 174 -20.69 -18.24 10.61
C ALA A 174 -20.82 -18.40 9.08
N TYR A 175 -19.76 -18.89 8.44
CA TYR A 175 -19.76 -19.15 7.01
C TYR A 175 -20.77 -20.25 6.62
N ASP A 176 -20.79 -21.35 7.35
CA ASP A 176 -21.68 -22.50 7.11
C ASP A 176 -23.16 -22.12 7.34
N ALA A 177 -23.43 -21.24 8.32
CA ALA A 177 -24.74 -20.68 8.55
C ALA A 177 -25.18 -19.66 7.47
N GLY A 178 -24.28 -19.31 6.54
CA GLY A 178 -24.56 -18.30 5.51
C GLY A 178 -24.56 -16.86 6.01
N LEU A 179 -23.96 -16.61 7.19
CA LEU A 179 -23.81 -15.29 7.76
C LEU A 179 -22.80 -14.48 6.93
N PRO A 180 -23.09 -13.23 6.53
CA PRO A 180 -22.12 -12.38 5.91
C PRO A 180 -21.00 -12.01 6.90
N VAL A 181 -19.78 -12.49 6.66
CA VAL A 181 -18.60 -12.20 7.49
C VAL A 181 -17.64 -11.34 6.70
N GLN A 182 -17.27 -10.20 7.28
CA GLN A 182 -16.26 -9.29 6.74
C GLN A 182 -14.95 -9.46 7.50
N ILE A 183 -13.83 -9.54 6.80
CA ILE A 183 -12.49 -9.52 7.41
C ILE A 183 -12.00 -8.07 7.45
N GLN A 184 -11.65 -7.58 8.61
CA GLN A 184 -11.09 -6.26 8.83
C GLN A 184 -9.70 -6.38 9.46
N VAL A 185 -8.70 -5.78 8.84
CA VAL A 185 -7.35 -5.67 9.40
C VAL A 185 -7.23 -4.31 10.09
N ASN A 186 -7.07 -4.32 11.42
CA ASN A 186 -6.80 -3.11 12.19
C ASN A 186 -5.30 -3.04 12.49
N GLU A 187 -4.60 -2.13 11.81
CA GLU A 187 -3.29 -1.69 12.25
C GLU A 187 -3.49 -0.80 13.48
N GLY A 188 -3.06 -1.27 14.66
CA GLY A 188 -3.05 -0.46 15.87
C GLY A 188 -2.27 0.83 15.58
N LYS A 189 -2.89 1.98 15.77
CA LYS A 189 -2.14 3.23 15.87
C LYS A 189 -1.23 3.06 17.07
N ALA A 190 0.09 2.98 16.83
CA ALA A 190 1.06 3.12 17.89
C ALA A 190 0.74 4.42 18.63
N GLN A 191 0.15 4.29 19.82
CA GLN A 191 0.02 5.45 20.70
C GLN A 191 1.44 5.83 21.08
N ALA A 192 1.92 6.96 20.55
CA ALA A 192 3.08 7.64 21.07
C ALA A 192 2.79 7.89 22.56
N ARG A 193 3.45 7.13 23.42
CA ARG A 193 3.51 7.46 24.84
C ARG A 193 4.52 8.59 24.96
N GLU A 194 4.02 9.79 25.26
CA GLU A 194 4.80 10.86 25.86
C GLU A 194 5.31 10.45 27.24
#